data_9fd21884a0617ee7de40e644afc2e045
#
_entry.id   9fd21884a0617ee7de40e644afc2e045
#
_cell.length_a   1.000
_cell.length_b   1.000
_cell.length_c   1.000
_cell.angle_alpha   90.00
_cell.angle_beta   90.00
_cell.angle_gamma   90.00
#
_symmetry.space_group_name_H-M   'P 1'
#
loop_
_entity.id
_entity.type
_entity.pdbx_description
1 polymer ?
#
loop_
_entity_poly.entity_id
_entity_poly.type
_entity_poly.pdbx_seq_one_letter_code
_entity_poly.pdbx_strand_id
1 'polypeptide(L)'
;IKSAEHCKCVREFSGENEIVNFFDVGEMGIEHALLPEKGLIVAGETCIGADSHTCTYGALGAFSTGVGSTDMAAGMVTGKAWFKVPSAIKFNIVGEKAPYISGKDVILHIGMIGVDGALYKSMEFVGEGIKNLTMDDRFTIANMAIEAGAKNGIFPVDEQTEAYMKEHSTKAYTKYEADADAVYDEEYTIDLSTLKPTVAFPHLPENTKTIDEVGDIKIDQVVIGSCTNGRISDMRIAADIIKGRHVAKGVRVIVIPGTQEVYLQMLEEGLTKAFIEAGAIVSTPTCGPC
;
A
#
# COMPACT_ATOMS: atom_id res chain seq x y z
N ILE A 1 -21.34 -18.92 -4.32
CA ILE A 1 -21.24 -19.74 -5.56
C ILE A 1 -20.28 -19.07 -6.54
N LYS A 2 -20.53 -17.82 -6.98
CA LYS A 2 -19.65 -17.12 -7.94
C LYS A 2 -18.17 -17.05 -7.49
N SER A 3 -17.90 -16.73 -6.24
CA SER A 3 -16.51 -16.68 -5.72
C SER A 3 -15.81 -18.04 -5.82
N ALA A 4 -16.50 -19.14 -5.54
CA ALA A 4 -15.95 -20.48 -5.67
C ALA A 4 -15.64 -20.85 -7.14
N GLU A 5 -16.52 -20.43 -8.05
CA GLU A 5 -16.31 -20.59 -9.49
C GLU A 5 -15.09 -19.79 -9.99
N HIS A 6 -14.92 -18.55 -9.50
CA HIS A 6 -13.76 -17.73 -9.81
C HIS A 6 -12.47 -18.36 -9.28
N CYS A 7 -12.45 -18.83 -8.03
CA CYS A 7 -11.29 -19.54 -7.48
C CYS A 7 -10.95 -20.81 -8.28
N LYS A 8 -11.97 -21.57 -8.69
CA LYS A 8 -11.75 -22.75 -9.55
C LYS A 8 -11.14 -22.34 -10.89
N CYS A 9 -11.71 -21.34 -11.56
CA CYS A 9 -11.24 -20.86 -12.86
C CYS A 9 -9.76 -20.40 -12.79
N VAL A 10 -9.40 -19.61 -11.77
CA VAL A 10 -8.00 -19.14 -11.60
C VAL A 10 -7.05 -20.31 -11.34
N ARG A 11 -7.47 -21.31 -10.56
CA ARG A 11 -6.69 -22.51 -10.26
C ARG A 11 -6.46 -23.36 -11.53
N GLU A 12 -7.52 -23.57 -12.32
CA GLU A 12 -7.46 -24.28 -13.60
C GLU A 12 -6.54 -23.54 -14.58
N PHE A 13 -6.73 -22.22 -14.73
CA PHE A 13 -5.88 -21.38 -15.58
C PHE A 13 -4.40 -21.41 -15.17
N SER A 14 -4.12 -21.32 -13.87
CA SER A 14 -2.76 -21.39 -13.37
C SER A 14 -2.09 -22.72 -13.69
N GLY A 15 -2.80 -23.84 -13.52
CA GLY A 15 -2.30 -25.18 -13.85
C GLY A 15 -2.10 -25.37 -15.35
N GLU A 16 -3.06 -24.94 -16.18
CA GLU A 16 -2.98 -25.08 -17.65
C GLU A 16 -1.85 -24.24 -18.28
N ASN A 17 -1.50 -23.11 -17.64
CA ASN A 17 -0.49 -22.19 -18.14
C ASN A 17 0.83 -22.26 -17.35
N GLU A 18 1.00 -23.26 -16.49
CA GLU A 18 2.23 -23.50 -15.70
C GLU A 18 2.70 -22.24 -14.94
N ILE A 19 1.76 -21.50 -14.33
CA ILE A 19 2.08 -20.29 -13.55
C ILE A 19 2.86 -20.71 -12.30
N VAL A 20 4.11 -20.29 -12.20
CA VAL A 20 5.03 -20.71 -11.13
C VAL A 20 4.66 -20.07 -9.78
N ASN A 21 4.33 -18.79 -9.77
CA ASN A 21 4.01 -18.05 -8.55
C ASN A 21 2.49 -17.92 -8.42
N PHE A 22 1.84 -18.99 -8.02
CA PHE A 22 0.42 -19.03 -7.74
C PHE A 22 0.21 -19.33 -6.26
N PHE A 23 -0.41 -18.39 -5.54
CA PHE A 23 -0.64 -18.48 -4.10
C PHE A 23 -2.11 -18.79 -3.84
N ASP A 24 -2.43 -20.05 -3.60
CA ASP A 24 -3.79 -20.55 -3.35
C ASP A 24 -4.17 -20.45 -1.87
N VAL A 25 -5.30 -20.98 -1.51
CA VAL A 25 -5.79 -21.06 -0.12
C VAL A 25 -4.75 -21.67 0.81
N GLY A 26 -4.43 -20.96 1.89
CA GLY A 26 -3.38 -21.34 2.82
C GLY A 26 -2.04 -20.63 2.61
N GLU A 27 -1.77 -20.14 1.40
CA GLU A 27 -0.59 -19.35 1.07
C GLU A 27 -0.95 -17.93 0.63
N MET A 28 -2.23 -17.60 0.67
CA MET A 28 -2.78 -16.35 0.15
C MET A 28 -2.35 -15.13 0.96
N GLY A 29 -2.34 -14.01 0.29
CA GLY A 29 -2.18 -12.67 0.85
C GLY A 29 -2.80 -11.65 -0.07
N ILE A 30 -2.92 -10.42 0.42
CA ILE A 30 -3.25 -9.29 -0.45
C ILE A 30 -2.02 -9.05 -1.32
N GLU A 31 -2.17 -9.06 -2.65
CA GLU A 31 -1.04 -9.07 -3.59
C GLU A 31 -0.01 -7.97 -3.31
N HIS A 32 -0.46 -6.77 -2.95
CA HIS A 32 0.40 -5.61 -2.71
C HIS A 32 1.21 -5.69 -1.39
N ALA A 33 0.88 -6.61 -0.51
CA ALA A 33 1.69 -6.98 0.63
C ALA A 33 2.49 -8.26 0.35
N LEU A 34 1.86 -9.24 -0.30
CA LEU A 34 2.44 -10.57 -0.54
C LEU A 34 3.61 -10.55 -1.54
N LEU A 35 3.49 -9.85 -2.66
CA LEU A 35 4.54 -9.87 -3.69
C LEU A 35 5.86 -9.24 -3.21
N PRO A 36 5.85 -8.10 -2.49
CA PRO A 36 7.05 -7.60 -1.82
C PRO A 36 7.62 -8.56 -0.76
N GLU A 37 6.76 -9.13 0.10
CA GLU A 37 7.14 -10.10 1.12
C GLU A 37 7.82 -11.35 0.54
N LYS A 38 7.34 -11.82 -0.60
CA LYS A 38 7.93 -12.96 -1.32
C LYS A 38 9.12 -12.57 -2.21
N GLY A 39 9.53 -11.31 -2.21
CA GLY A 39 10.65 -10.81 -2.99
C GLY A 39 10.48 -10.95 -4.51
N LEU A 40 9.23 -10.95 -4.97
CA LEU A 40 8.91 -11.16 -6.38
C LEU A 40 9.12 -9.91 -7.23
N ILE A 41 9.11 -8.74 -6.62
CA ILE A 41 9.32 -7.45 -7.26
C ILE A 41 10.55 -6.79 -6.64
N VAL A 42 11.43 -6.28 -7.49
CA VAL A 42 12.62 -5.54 -7.08
C VAL A 42 12.77 -4.23 -7.86
N ALA A 43 13.69 -3.38 -7.43
CA ALA A 43 13.95 -2.09 -8.05
C ALA A 43 14.31 -2.20 -9.54
N GLY A 44 13.81 -1.25 -10.32
CA GLY A 44 14.07 -1.15 -11.75
C GLY A 44 13.23 -2.09 -12.62
N GLU A 45 12.38 -2.93 -12.02
CA GLU A 45 11.43 -3.74 -12.76
C GLU A 45 10.21 -2.92 -13.20
N THR A 46 9.57 -3.37 -14.28
CA THR A 46 8.24 -2.90 -14.69
C THR A 46 7.23 -3.97 -14.34
N CYS A 47 6.22 -3.61 -13.56
CA CYS A 47 5.16 -4.50 -13.15
C CYS A 47 3.79 -3.95 -13.55
N ILE A 48 2.97 -4.78 -14.18
CA ILE A 48 1.56 -4.49 -14.45
C ILE A 48 0.67 -5.46 -13.70
N GLY A 49 -0.46 -5.00 -13.22
CA GLY A 49 -1.45 -5.82 -12.53
C GLY A 49 -2.87 -5.41 -12.90
N ALA A 50 -3.83 -6.31 -12.74
CA ALA A 50 -5.24 -6.03 -12.98
C ALA A 50 -5.92 -5.34 -11.80
N ASP A 51 -5.14 -4.88 -10.82
CA ASP A 51 -5.58 -4.08 -9.66
C ASP A 51 -4.99 -2.67 -9.73
N SER A 52 -5.79 -1.67 -9.35
CA SER A 52 -5.38 -0.27 -9.41
C SER A 52 -4.21 0.05 -8.46
N HIS A 53 -4.14 -0.63 -7.30
CA HIS A 53 -3.07 -0.43 -6.31
C HIS A 53 -1.76 -1.15 -6.64
N THR A 54 -1.62 -1.72 -7.85
CA THR A 54 -0.33 -2.24 -8.35
C THR A 54 0.80 -1.19 -8.28
N CYS A 55 0.47 0.10 -8.23
CA CYS A 55 1.41 1.20 -7.99
C CYS A 55 2.22 1.06 -6.69
N THR A 56 1.81 0.24 -5.74
CA THR A 56 2.46 0.00 -4.45
C THR A 56 3.95 -0.33 -4.55
N TYR A 57 4.36 -1.04 -5.59
CA TYR A 57 5.76 -1.50 -5.74
C TYR A 57 6.73 -0.38 -6.14
N GLY A 58 6.23 0.81 -6.42
CA GLY A 58 7.05 2.01 -6.55
C GLY A 58 7.79 2.38 -5.26
N ALA A 59 7.33 1.89 -4.10
CA ALA A 59 8.07 1.97 -2.83
C ALA A 59 9.43 1.25 -2.88
N LEU A 60 9.59 0.26 -3.77
CA LEU A 60 10.84 -0.46 -4.04
C LEU A 60 11.65 0.14 -5.19
N GLY A 61 11.19 1.22 -5.81
CA GLY A 61 11.81 1.79 -7.02
C GLY A 61 11.48 1.03 -8.30
N ALA A 62 10.36 0.30 -8.34
CA ALA A 62 9.84 -0.34 -9.54
C ALA A 62 8.82 0.58 -10.24
N PHE A 63 8.80 0.59 -11.57
CA PHE A 63 7.68 1.18 -12.30
C PHE A 63 6.51 0.20 -12.31
N SER A 64 5.55 0.43 -11.46
CA SER A 64 4.41 -0.46 -11.27
C SER A 64 3.10 0.29 -11.42
N THR A 65 2.14 -0.31 -12.14
CA THR A 65 0.86 0.36 -12.42
C THR A 65 -0.27 -0.63 -12.69
N GLY A 66 -1.47 -0.23 -12.31
CA GLY A 66 -2.68 -0.95 -12.68
C GLY A 66 -3.04 -0.78 -14.15
N VAL A 67 -3.55 -1.83 -14.75
CA VAL A 67 -4.08 -1.86 -16.12
C VAL A 67 -5.44 -2.55 -16.16
N GLY A 68 -6.21 -2.34 -17.21
CA GLY A 68 -7.47 -3.05 -17.40
C GLY A 68 -7.25 -4.55 -17.55
N SER A 69 -8.25 -5.35 -17.17
CA SER A 69 -8.16 -6.82 -17.26
C SER A 69 -7.90 -7.33 -18.68
N THR A 70 -8.39 -6.64 -19.71
CA THR A 70 -8.13 -6.96 -21.12
C THR A 70 -6.66 -6.68 -21.48
N ASP A 71 -6.11 -5.55 -21.00
CA ASP A 71 -4.70 -5.20 -21.23
C ASP A 71 -3.78 -6.18 -20.49
N MET A 72 -4.18 -6.59 -19.26
CA MET A 72 -3.45 -7.62 -18.52
C MET A 72 -3.43 -8.95 -19.26
N ALA A 73 -4.59 -9.40 -19.77
CA ALA A 73 -4.66 -10.62 -20.57
C ALA A 73 -3.80 -10.53 -21.83
N ALA A 74 -3.82 -9.40 -22.54
CA ALA A 74 -2.96 -9.17 -23.69
C ALA A 74 -1.46 -9.19 -23.31
N GLY A 75 -1.12 -8.59 -22.19
CA GLY A 75 0.24 -8.62 -21.62
C GLY A 75 0.72 -10.03 -21.30
N MET A 76 -0.13 -10.86 -20.69
CA MET A 76 0.17 -12.27 -20.41
C MET A 76 0.42 -13.08 -21.68
N VAL A 77 -0.38 -12.86 -22.73
CA VAL A 77 -0.25 -13.60 -24.02
C VAL A 77 0.96 -13.13 -24.83
N THR A 78 1.22 -11.81 -24.86
CA THR A 78 2.23 -11.23 -25.76
C THR A 78 3.57 -10.97 -25.08
N GLY A 79 3.62 -10.97 -23.77
CA GLY A 79 4.79 -10.52 -23.00
C GLY A 79 5.08 -9.03 -23.15
N LYS A 80 4.13 -8.23 -23.65
CA LYS A 80 4.31 -6.80 -23.96
C LYS A 80 3.10 -5.98 -23.55
N ALA A 81 3.38 -4.76 -23.10
CA ALA A 81 2.39 -3.71 -22.93
C ALA A 81 2.98 -2.39 -23.47
N TRP A 82 2.14 -1.50 -23.94
CA TRP A 82 2.57 -0.16 -24.34
C TRP A 82 2.05 0.86 -23.34
N PHE A 83 2.84 1.90 -23.11
CA PHE A 83 2.47 3.01 -22.26
C PHE A 83 2.79 4.34 -22.95
N LYS A 84 1.93 5.32 -22.77
CA LYS A 84 2.37 6.71 -22.88
C LYS A 84 3.25 6.98 -21.66
N VAL A 85 4.48 7.44 -21.86
CA VAL A 85 5.35 7.84 -20.75
C VAL A 85 4.67 8.95 -19.95
N PRO A 86 4.36 8.73 -18.66
CA PRO A 86 3.74 9.78 -17.87
C PRO A 86 4.71 10.93 -17.61
N SER A 87 4.22 12.16 -17.55
CA SER A 87 4.97 13.24 -16.92
C SER A 87 5.00 13.04 -15.40
N ALA A 88 5.83 13.79 -14.70
CA ALA A 88 6.05 13.58 -13.27
C ALA A 88 5.73 14.81 -12.44
N ILE A 89 5.24 14.57 -11.22
CA ILE A 89 5.14 15.53 -10.13
C ILE A 89 6.17 15.12 -9.07
N LYS A 90 6.94 16.08 -8.60
CA LYS A 90 7.96 15.85 -7.56
C LYS A 90 7.45 16.28 -6.19
N PHE A 91 7.58 15.38 -5.22
CA PHE A 91 7.32 15.64 -3.81
C PHE A 91 8.63 15.58 -3.03
N ASN A 92 9.14 16.74 -2.66
CA ASN A 92 10.34 16.86 -1.84
C ASN A 92 9.96 16.73 -0.36
N ILE A 93 10.26 15.59 0.22
CA ILE A 93 9.97 15.28 1.62
C ILE A 93 11.13 15.76 2.49
N VAL A 94 10.83 16.58 3.50
CA VAL A 94 11.83 17.13 4.42
C VAL A 94 11.39 16.93 5.88
N GLY A 95 12.30 17.15 6.82
CA GLY A 95 12.01 17.08 8.25
C GLY A 95 11.86 15.66 8.80
N GLU A 96 11.56 15.59 10.09
CA GLU A 96 11.31 14.34 10.82
C GLU A 96 9.82 14.18 11.09
N LYS A 97 9.33 12.93 11.13
CA LYS A 97 7.93 12.68 11.45
C LYS A 97 7.57 13.22 12.83
N ALA A 98 6.52 14.04 12.89
CA ALA A 98 5.90 14.40 14.14
C ALA A 98 5.31 13.14 14.84
N PRO A 99 5.09 13.17 16.15
CA PRO A 99 4.46 12.06 16.87
C PRO A 99 3.12 11.67 16.24
N TYR A 100 2.89 10.36 16.13
CA TYR A 100 1.67 9.75 15.56
C TYR A 100 1.47 9.96 14.05
N ILE A 101 2.44 10.49 13.33
CA ILE A 101 2.41 10.59 11.87
C ILE A 101 2.89 9.29 11.24
N SER A 102 2.14 8.83 10.26
CA SER A 102 2.42 7.65 9.43
C SER A 102 2.44 8.01 7.94
N GLY A 103 2.83 7.06 7.10
CA GLY A 103 2.73 7.22 5.65
C GLY A 103 1.30 7.54 5.18
N LYS A 104 0.28 7.09 5.92
CA LYS A 104 -1.12 7.41 5.66
C LYS A 104 -1.41 8.90 5.78
N ASP A 105 -0.89 9.54 6.83
CA ASP A 105 -1.07 10.98 7.01
C ASP A 105 -0.35 11.77 5.91
N VAL A 106 0.83 11.31 5.50
CA VAL A 106 1.59 11.95 4.40
C VAL A 106 0.78 11.93 3.11
N ILE A 107 0.27 10.77 2.69
CA ILE A 107 -0.47 10.67 1.42
C ILE A 107 -1.85 11.33 1.50
N LEU A 108 -2.51 11.33 2.65
CA LEU A 108 -3.76 12.07 2.83
C LEU A 108 -3.53 13.58 2.79
N HIS A 109 -2.39 14.08 3.30
CA HIS A 109 -1.99 15.47 3.13
C HIS A 109 -1.73 15.81 1.66
N ILE A 110 -1.05 14.93 0.91
CA ILE A 110 -0.84 15.06 -0.54
C ILE A 110 -2.17 15.00 -1.30
N GLY A 111 -3.17 14.28 -0.79
CA GLY A 111 -4.51 14.25 -1.35
C GLY A 111 -5.16 15.63 -1.52
N MET A 112 -4.61 16.68 -0.91
CA MET A 112 -5.01 18.08 -1.15
C MET A 112 -4.85 18.54 -2.61
N ILE A 113 -4.03 17.86 -3.43
CA ILE A 113 -3.95 18.14 -4.86
C ILE A 113 -5.21 17.68 -5.63
N GLY A 114 -6.10 16.94 -4.97
CA GLY A 114 -7.34 16.41 -5.53
C GLY A 114 -7.19 15.03 -6.16
N VAL A 115 -8.32 14.35 -6.36
CA VAL A 115 -8.36 12.99 -6.93
C VAL A 115 -7.87 12.92 -8.37
N ASP A 116 -7.84 14.03 -9.08
CA ASP A 116 -7.32 14.16 -10.45
C ASP A 116 -6.01 14.96 -10.52
N GLY A 117 -5.44 15.36 -9.37
CA GLY A 117 -4.27 16.22 -9.34
C GLY A 117 -3.03 15.60 -9.98
N ALA A 118 -2.90 14.30 -9.93
CA ALA A 118 -1.83 13.55 -10.59
C ALA A 118 -2.35 12.66 -11.73
N LEU A 119 -3.48 13.02 -12.35
CA LEU A 119 -4.10 12.17 -13.37
C LEU A 119 -3.12 11.81 -14.49
N TYR A 120 -2.88 10.51 -14.65
CA TYR A 120 -1.94 9.93 -15.60
C TYR A 120 -0.48 10.41 -15.44
N LYS A 121 -0.09 10.89 -14.27
CA LYS A 121 1.29 11.31 -13.97
C LYS A 121 1.99 10.28 -13.08
N SER A 122 3.29 10.39 -12.98
CA SER A 122 4.11 9.70 -11.97
C SER A 122 4.31 10.63 -10.78
N MET A 123 4.10 10.14 -9.56
CA MET A 123 4.43 10.88 -8.33
C MET A 123 5.80 10.41 -7.85
N GLU A 124 6.79 11.29 -7.86
CA GLU A 124 8.14 10.99 -7.42
C GLU A 124 8.40 11.59 -6.02
N PHE A 125 8.73 10.73 -5.07
CA PHE A 125 8.98 11.11 -3.68
C PHE A 125 10.47 11.12 -3.40
N VAL A 126 11.02 12.29 -3.14
CA VAL A 126 12.47 12.51 -2.93
C VAL A 126 12.71 13.37 -1.70
N GLY A 127 13.95 13.72 -1.45
CA GLY A 127 14.34 14.63 -0.38
C GLY A 127 14.89 13.91 0.85
N GLU A 128 15.51 14.68 1.74
CA GLU A 128 16.21 14.14 2.91
C GLU A 128 15.27 13.51 3.94
N GLY A 129 14.01 13.90 3.95
CA GLY A 129 13.00 13.37 4.88
C GLY A 129 12.57 11.94 4.58
N ILE A 130 12.82 11.41 3.35
CA ILE A 130 12.42 10.04 3.02
C ILE A 130 13.09 8.98 3.91
N LYS A 131 14.29 9.27 4.43
CA LYS A 131 14.98 8.40 5.40
C LYS A 131 14.22 8.21 6.72
N ASN A 132 13.31 9.13 7.04
CA ASN A 132 12.46 9.10 8.23
C ASN A 132 11.14 8.34 7.99
N LEU A 133 10.90 7.90 6.75
CA LEU A 133 9.77 7.04 6.36
C LEU A 133 10.24 5.59 6.36
N THR A 134 9.59 4.73 7.13
CA THR A 134 9.81 3.29 7.09
C THR A 134 9.41 2.72 5.72
N MET A 135 9.82 1.49 5.41
CA MET A 135 9.32 0.82 4.19
C MET A 135 7.80 0.69 4.19
N ASP A 136 7.18 0.42 5.34
CA ASP A 136 5.72 0.36 5.47
C ASP A 136 5.05 1.71 5.17
N ASP A 137 5.65 2.83 5.61
CA ASP A 137 5.19 4.17 5.24
C ASP A 137 5.27 4.38 3.71
N ARG A 138 6.39 3.99 3.09
CA ARG A 138 6.60 4.12 1.64
C ARG A 138 5.63 3.27 0.83
N PHE A 139 5.37 2.04 1.27
CA PHE A 139 4.35 1.18 0.66
C PHE A 139 2.96 1.82 0.75
N THR A 140 2.60 2.39 1.88
CA THR A 140 1.32 3.09 2.06
C THR A 140 1.21 4.30 1.14
N ILE A 141 2.25 5.12 1.04
CA ILE A 141 2.28 6.31 0.17
C ILE A 141 2.19 5.91 -1.31
N ALA A 142 3.00 4.95 -1.75
CA ALA A 142 2.99 4.47 -3.12
C ALA A 142 1.67 3.79 -3.49
N ASN A 143 1.08 3.03 -2.55
CA ASN A 143 -0.21 2.36 -2.71
C ASN A 143 -1.32 3.37 -3.01
N MET A 144 -1.37 4.46 -2.26
CA MET A 144 -2.43 5.46 -2.41
C MET A 144 -2.16 6.54 -3.47
N ALA A 145 -1.07 6.43 -4.24
CA ALA A 145 -0.84 7.35 -5.35
C ALA A 145 -1.98 7.31 -6.40
N ILE A 146 -2.62 6.14 -6.57
CA ILE A 146 -3.77 5.99 -7.46
C ILE A 146 -4.97 6.84 -7.04
N GLU A 147 -5.12 7.14 -5.75
CA GLU A 147 -6.21 7.98 -5.24
C GLU A 147 -6.10 9.44 -5.68
N ALA A 148 -4.92 9.86 -6.15
CA ALA A 148 -4.69 11.14 -6.81
C ALA A 148 -4.72 11.03 -8.34
N GLY A 149 -5.12 9.89 -8.90
CA GLY A 149 -5.16 9.61 -10.34
C GLY A 149 -3.81 9.21 -10.96
N ALA A 150 -2.76 9.04 -10.15
CA ALA A 150 -1.42 8.75 -10.63
C ALA A 150 -1.29 7.35 -11.25
N LYS A 151 -0.36 7.21 -12.18
CA LYS A 151 0.04 5.90 -12.71
C LYS A 151 0.87 5.12 -11.69
N ASN A 152 1.71 5.80 -10.94
CA ASN A 152 2.48 5.23 -9.85
C ASN A 152 2.92 6.29 -8.83
N GLY A 153 3.39 5.82 -7.66
CA GLY A 153 4.14 6.61 -6.71
C GLY A 153 5.49 5.91 -6.51
N ILE A 154 6.60 6.61 -6.79
CA ILE A 154 7.91 6.00 -6.84
C ILE A 154 8.87 6.66 -5.84
N PHE A 155 9.66 5.83 -5.15
CA PHE A 155 10.73 6.23 -4.26
C PHE A 155 12.09 5.87 -4.86
N PRO A 156 13.14 6.64 -4.62
CA PRO A 156 14.50 6.25 -4.95
C PRO A 156 14.94 5.07 -4.08
N VAL A 157 15.89 4.32 -4.60
CA VAL A 157 16.45 3.14 -3.91
C VAL A 157 17.55 3.58 -2.97
N ASP A 158 17.22 3.78 -1.71
CA ASP A 158 18.16 4.08 -0.64
C ASP A 158 18.56 2.84 0.18
N GLU A 159 19.31 3.04 1.25
CA GLU A 159 19.77 1.96 2.13
C GLU A 159 18.66 1.16 2.75
N GLN A 160 17.51 1.78 3.09
CA GLN A 160 16.35 1.07 3.65
C GLN A 160 15.69 0.16 2.60
N THR A 161 15.54 0.67 1.37
CA THR A 161 15.00 -0.12 0.26
C THR A 161 15.91 -1.29 -0.08
N GLU A 162 17.23 -1.07 -0.10
CA GLU A 162 18.21 -2.14 -0.34
C GLU A 162 18.17 -3.21 0.77
N ALA A 163 18.11 -2.78 2.03
CA ALA A 163 18.00 -3.70 3.16
C ALA A 163 16.74 -4.57 3.06
N TYR A 164 15.61 -3.96 2.75
CA TYR A 164 14.35 -4.67 2.55
C TYR A 164 14.44 -5.69 1.39
N MET A 165 14.94 -5.25 0.23
CA MET A 165 15.09 -6.16 -0.92
C MET A 165 16.05 -7.31 -0.64
N LYS A 166 17.15 -7.04 0.07
CA LYS A 166 18.15 -8.06 0.43
C LYS A 166 17.60 -9.10 1.40
N GLU A 167 16.69 -8.70 2.27
CA GLU A 167 16.02 -9.60 3.21
C GLU A 167 15.04 -10.53 2.49
N HIS A 168 14.31 -10.02 1.49
CA HIS A 168 13.19 -10.72 0.87
C HIS A 168 13.51 -11.34 -0.50
N SER A 169 14.58 -10.91 -1.20
CA SER A 169 14.85 -11.34 -2.57
C SER A 169 16.31 -11.62 -2.82
N THR A 170 16.56 -12.59 -3.71
CA THR A 170 17.89 -12.87 -4.27
C THR A 170 18.03 -12.37 -5.71
N LYS A 171 17.00 -11.72 -6.25
CA LYS A 171 17.00 -11.18 -7.61
C LYS A 171 18.00 -10.03 -7.75
N ALA A 172 18.66 -9.96 -8.88
CA ALA A 172 19.41 -8.77 -9.27
C ALA A 172 18.43 -7.61 -9.53
N TYR A 173 18.83 -6.40 -9.19
CA TYR A 173 18.03 -5.20 -9.39
C TYR A 173 18.84 -4.05 -9.97
N THR A 174 18.17 -3.07 -10.53
CA THR A 174 18.79 -1.86 -11.08
C THR A 174 18.23 -0.64 -10.36
N LYS A 175 19.11 0.25 -9.93
CA LYS A 175 18.70 1.55 -9.39
C LYS A 175 18.59 2.55 -10.54
N TYR A 176 17.46 3.24 -10.59
CA TYR A 176 17.27 4.40 -11.45
C TYR A 176 17.10 5.64 -10.58
N GLU A 177 17.70 6.71 -11.02
CA GLU A 177 17.61 8.03 -10.39
C GLU A 177 17.24 9.05 -11.49
N ALA A 178 16.60 10.13 -11.08
CA ALA A 178 16.29 11.21 -12.01
C ALA A 178 17.58 11.87 -12.53
N ASP A 179 17.59 12.21 -13.80
CA ASP A 179 18.69 12.99 -14.39
C ASP A 179 18.78 14.38 -13.73
N ALA A 180 19.96 14.97 -13.72
CA ALA A 180 20.21 16.28 -13.07
C ALA A 180 19.39 17.43 -13.70
N ASP A 181 18.96 17.25 -14.94
CA ASP A 181 18.13 18.17 -15.72
C ASP A 181 16.67 17.66 -15.90
N ALA A 182 16.24 16.72 -15.07
CA ALA A 182 14.86 16.22 -15.09
C ALA A 182 13.86 17.37 -14.90
N VAL A 183 12.80 17.35 -15.70
CA VAL A 183 11.74 18.36 -15.69
C VAL A 183 10.47 17.75 -15.12
N TYR A 184 9.87 18.46 -14.17
CA TYR A 184 8.61 18.09 -13.54
C TYR A 184 7.51 19.06 -13.91
N ASP A 185 6.29 18.56 -14.03
CA ASP A 185 5.11 19.41 -14.26
C ASP A 185 4.85 20.33 -13.06
N GLU A 186 5.04 19.78 -11.87
CA GLU A 186 4.85 20.46 -10.59
C GLU A 186 5.83 19.94 -9.55
N GLU A 187 6.19 20.80 -8.59
CA GLU A 187 7.04 20.43 -7.44
C GLU A 187 6.41 20.90 -6.14
N TYR A 188 6.32 20.00 -5.16
CA TYR A 188 5.80 20.27 -3.82
C TYR A 188 6.85 19.94 -2.77
N THR A 189 6.84 20.67 -1.66
CA THR A 189 7.63 20.33 -0.48
C THR A 189 6.71 19.97 0.67
N ILE A 190 6.94 18.81 1.27
CA ILE A 190 6.19 18.31 2.42
C ILE A 190 7.13 18.21 3.62
N ASP A 191 6.87 19.01 4.64
CA ASP A 191 7.62 18.95 5.89
C ASP A 191 6.91 18.03 6.89
N LEU A 192 7.50 16.85 7.12
CA LEU A 192 6.96 15.82 8.01
C LEU A 192 6.75 16.32 9.46
N SER A 193 7.51 17.33 9.88
CA SER A 193 7.44 17.87 11.24
C SER A 193 6.21 18.74 11.49
N THR A 194 5.61 19.24 10.42
CA THR A 194 4.41 20.10 10.48
C THR A 194 3.11 19.35 10.27
N LEU A 195 3.18 18.08 9.85
CA LEU A 195 1.99 17.28 9.61
C LEU A 195 1.25 16.99 10.92
N LYS A 196 -0.06 16.92 10.80
CA LYS A 196 -0.97 16.49 11.87
C LYS A 196 -1.68 15.21 11.47
N PRO A 197 -2.06 14.36 12.44
CA PRO A 197 -2.90 13.20 12.13
C PRO A 197 -4.14 13.61 11.35
N THR A 198 -4.40 12.93 10.25
CA THR A 198 -5.37 13.34 9.23
C THR A 198 -6.39 12.23 8.99
N VAL A 199 -7.64 12.62 8.81
CA VAL A 199 -8.78 11.73 8.52
C VAL A 199 -9.42 12.13 7.21
N ALA A 200 -9.67 11.17 6.33
CA ALA A 200 -10.48 11.36 5.13
C ALA A 200 -11.96 11.09 5.43
N PHE A 201 -12.81 11.99 5.00
CA PHE A 201 -14.27 11.88 5.13
C PHE A 201 -14.88 11.29 3.84
N PRO A 202 -16.08 10.67 3.93
CA PRO A 202 -16.78 10.23 2.75
C PRO A 202 -17.05 11.40 1.78
N HIS A 203 -17.03 11.18 0.46
CA HIS A 203 -16.83 9.87 -0.16
C HIS A 203 -15.53 9.82 -0.97
N LEU A 204 -14.65 10.81 -0.81
CA LEU A 204 -13.39 10.95 -1.56
C LEU A 204 -12.21 11.06 -0.59
N PRO A 205 -11.05 10.45 -0.90
CA PRO A 205 -9.87 10.52 -0.05
C PRO A 205 -9.28 11.93 0.07
N GLU A 206 -9.58 12.84 -0.83
CA GLU A 206 -9.20 14.27 -0.77
C GLU A 206 -10.01 15.07 0.26
N ASN A 207 -11.15 14.54 0.70
CA ASN A 207 -11.99 15.21 1.71
C ASN A 207 -11.40 15.03 3.11
N THR A 208 -10.21 15.59 3.31
CA THR A 208 -9.42 15.42 4.52
C THR A 208 -9.63 16.53 5.52
N LYS A 209 -9.49 16.17 6.81
CA LYS A 209 -9.40 17.10 7.94
C LYS A 209 -8.32 16.62 8.91
N THR A 210 -7.67 17.56 9.57
CA THR A 210 -6.82 17.19 10.70
C THR A 210 -7.69 16.75 11.87
N ILE A 211 -7.16 15.90 12.74
CA ILE A 211 -7.92 15.35 13.88
C ILE A 211 -8.51 16.44 14.80
N ASP A 212 -7.85 17.59 14.87
CA ASP A 212 -8.32 18.75 15.66
C ASP A 212 -9.61 19.37 15.09
N GLU A 213 -9.91 19.12 13.81
CA GLU A 213 -11.09 19.65 13.12
C GLU A 213 -12.24 18.63 13.08
N VAL A 214 -12.00 17.41 13.58
CA VAL A 214 -12.99 16.34 13.63
C VAL A 214 -13.81 16.46 14.91
N GLY A 215 -15.12 16.65 14.76
CA GLY A 215 -16.06 16.64 15.89
C GLY A 215 -16.44 15.22 16.32
N ASP A 216 -17.42 15.09 17.18
CA ASP A 216 -17.95 13.80 17.64
C ASP A 216 -18.68 13.09 16.48
N ILE A 217 -18.08 12.00 16.01
CA ILE A 217 -18.65 11.16 14.97
C ILE A 217 -18.98 9.78 15.56
N LYS A 218 -20.23 9.36 15.43
CA LYS A 218 -20.63 7.99 15.75
C LYS A 218 -20.22 7.05 14.63
N ILE A 219 -19.57 5.95 15.00
CA ILE A 219 -19.16 4.90 14.08
C ILE A 219 -19.90 3.61 14.41
N ASP A 220 -20.24 2.84 13.37
CA ASP A 220 -20.89 1.52 13.49
C ASP A 220 -19.92 0.38 13.20
N GLN A 221 -18.84 0.68 12.44
CA GLN A 221 -17.84 -0.30 12.07
C GLN A 221 -16.45 0.31 11.98
N VAL A 222 -15.44 -0.47 12.39
CA VAL A 222 -14.02 -0.21 12.18
C VAL A 222 -13.42 -1.36 11.38
N VAL A 223 -12.63 -1.03 10.36
CA VAL A 223 -11.82 -2.00 9.62
C VAL A 223 -10.37 -1.62 9.79
N ILE A 224 -9.54 -2.56 10.22
CA ILE A 224 -8.09 -2.39 10.42
C ILE A 224 -7.39 -3.33 9.46
N GLY A 225 -6.51 -2.81 8.61
CA GLY A 225 -5.74 -3.63 7.68
C GLY A 225 -5.83 -3.15 6.23
N SER A 226 -6.07 -4.07 5.31
CA SER A 226 -6.05 -3.91 3.85
C SER A 226 -4.64 -3.90 3.24
N CYS A 227 -4.55 -3.72 1.91
CA CYS A 227 -3.26 -3.60 1.21
C CYS A 227 -2.45 -2.39 1.66
N THR A 228 -3.14 -1.35 2.13
CA THR A 228 -2.54 -0.08 2.56
C THR A 228 -1.89 -0.20 3.93
N ASN A 229 -2.62 -0.75 4.92
CA ASN A 229 -2.22 -0.78 6.34
C ASN A 229 -2.51 -2.13 7.02
N GLY A 230 -2.20 -3.23 6.34
CA GLY A 230 -2.32 -4.59 6.87
C GLY A 230 -0.98 -5.25 7.23
N ARG A 231 0.08 -4.47 7.37
CA ARG A 231 1.41 -4.98 7.74
C ARG A 231 1.52 -5.13 9.25
N ILE A 232 2.55 -5.85 9.69
CA ILE A 232 2.71 -6.15 11.12
C ILE A 232 2.88 -4.89 11.99
N SER A 233 3.50 -3.85 11.48
CA SER A 233 3.63 -2.57 12.16
C SER A 233 2.28 -1.92 12.45
N ASP A 234 1.35 -1.96 11.49
CA ASP A 234 -0.02 -1.47 11.66
C ASP A 234 -0.77 -2.26 12.73
N MET A 235 -0.61 -3.60 12.70
CA MET A 235 -1.25 -4.50 13.66
C MET A 235 -0.74 -4.28 15.09
N ARG A 236 0.56 -4.03 15.27
CA ARG A 236 1.15 -3.70 16.57
C ARG A 236 0.57 -2.41 17.13
N ILE A 237 0.52 -1.34 16.33
CA ILE A 237 -0.04 -0.05 16.73
C ILE A 237 -1.52 -0.20 17.13
N ALA A 238 -2.31 -0.87 16.30
CA ALA A 238 -3.73 -1.09 16.57
C ALA A 238 -3.96 -1.95 17.82
N ALA A 239 -3.14 -2.99 18.02
CA ALA A 239 -3.23 -3.83 19.21
C ALA A 239 -2.85 -3.07 20.49
N ASP A 240 -1.85 -2.21 20.45
CA ASP A 240 -1.45 -1.37 21.60
C ASP A 240 -2.56 -0.40 22.01
N ILE A 241 -3.31 0.12 21.04
CA ILE A 241 -4.45 1.01 21.30
C ILE A 241 -5.61 0.23 21.95
N ILE A 242 -5.91 -0.98 21.48
CA ILE A 242 -7.11 -1.71 21.91
C ILE A 242 -6.87 -2.61 23.14
N LYS A 243 -5.63 -2.95 23.41
CA LYS A 243 -5.24 -3.86 24.51
C LYS A 243 -5.78 -3.38 25.87
N GLY A 244 -6.47 -4.30 26.58
CA GLY A 244 -7.09 -3.99 27.87
C GLY A 244 -8.35 -3.13 27.79
N ARG A 245 -8.86 -2.89 26.60
CA ARG A 245 -10.13 -2.18 26.36
C ARG A 245 -11.13 -3.13 25.71
N HIS A 246 -12.37 -2.67 25.59
CA HIS A 246 -13.42 -3.41 24.89
C HIS A 246 -14.07 -2.54 23.81
N VAL A 247 -14.41 -3.16 22.70
CA VAL A 247 -15.20 -2.55 21.62
C VAL A 247 -16.54 -2.12 22.20
N ALA A 248 -16.96 -0.90 21.88
CA ALA A 248 -18.25 -0.37 22.33
C ALA A 248 -19.40 -1.23 21.81
N LYS A 249 -20.45 -1.40 22.64
CA LYS A 249 -21.65 -2.16 22.24
C LYS A 249 -22.29 -1.52 21.02
N GLY A 250 -22.53 -2.33 19.99
CA GLY A 250 -23.12 -1.90 18.73
C GLY A 250 -22.09 -1.53 17.65
N VAL A 251 -20.80 -1.44 17.99
CA VAL A 251 -19.72 -1.27 17.03
C VAL A 251 -19.14 -2.61 16.63
N ARG A 252 -18.83 -2.80 15.37
CA ARG A 252 -18.12 -3.98 14.84
C ARG A 252 -16.69 -3.60 14.48
N VAL A 253 -15.71 -4.35 14.97
CA VAL A 253 -14.30 -4.19 14.60
C VAL A 253 -13.84 -5.42 13.84
N ILE A 254 -13.29 -5.22 12.65
CA ILE A 254 -12.74 -6.28 11.79
C ILE A 254 -11.26 -5.96 11.56
N VAL A 255 -10.40 -6.94 11.86
CA VAL A 255 -8.95 -6.86 11.66
C VAL A 255 -8.56 -7.81 10.53
N ILE A 256 -7.84 -7.29 9.54
CA ILE A 256 -7.47 -8.02 8.33
C ILE A 256 -5.95 -7.92 8.14
N PRO A 257 -5.18 -8.94 8.51
CA PRO A 257 -3.74 -8.98 8.19
C PRO A 257 -3.52 -9.01 6.68
N GLY A 258 -2.43 -8.41 6.21
CA GLY A 258 -2.12 -8.34 4.79
C GLY A 258 -1.75 -9.68 4.16
N THR A 259 -1.10 -10.56 4.93
CA THR A 259 -0.62 -11.87 4.47
C THR A 259 -0.76 -12.92 5.55
N GLN A 260 -0.59 -14.19 5.18
CA GLN A 260 -0.54 -15.30 6.14
C GLN A 260 0.67 -15.19 7.07
N GLU A 261 1.78 -14.66 6.59
CA GLU A 261 2.99 -14.43 7.40
C GLU A 261 2.71 -13.39 8.49
N VAL A 262 2.10 -12.26 8.11
CA VAL A 262 1.66 -11.25 9.09
C VAL A 262 0.68 -11.87 10.10
N TYR A 263 -0.25 -12.72 9.65
CA TYR A 263 -1.20 -13.37 10.54
C TYR A 263 -0.51 -14.31 11.54
N LEU A 264 0.46 -15.09 11.06
CA LEU A 264 1.26 -15.96 11.92
C LEU A 264 2.03 -15.15 12.97
N GLN A 265 2.69 -14.08 12.54
CA GLN A 265 3.42 -13.17 13.43
C GLN A 265 2.49 -12.52 14.48
N MET A 266 1.28 -12.12 14.09
CA MET A 266 0.26 -11.64 15.04
C MET A 266 -0.10 -12.69 16.10
N LEU A 267 -0.13 -13.97 15.75
CA LEU A 267 -0.37 -15.06 16.70
C LEU A 267 0.82 -15.22 17.67
N GLU A 268 2.02 -15.23 17.16
CA GLU A 268 3.26 -15.39 17.93
C GLU A 268 3.46 -14.23 18.93
N GLU A 269 3.18 -13.00 18.49
CA GLU A 269 3.28 -11.80 19.32
C GLU A 269 2.07 -11.59 20.27
N GLY A 270 1.04 -12.43 20.16
CA GLY A 270 -0.17 -12.33 20.97
C GLY A 270 -1.12 -11.20 20.60
N LEU A 271 -0.92 -10.55 19.44
CA LEU A 271 -1.74 -9.45 18.96
C LEU A 271 -3.17 -9.94 18.64
N THR A 272 -3.29 -11.10 17.98
CA THR A 272 -4.57 -11.75 17.70
C THR A 272 -5.39 -11.95 18.97
N LYS A 273 -4.73 -12.39 20.05
CA LYS A 273 -5.37 -12.54 21.36
C LYS A 273 -5.90 -11.21 21.89
N ALA A 274 -5.10 -10.15 21.82
CA ALA A 274 -5.49 -8.82 22.27
C ALA A 274 -6.75 -8.30 21.52
N PHE A 275 -6.81 -8.50 20.21
CA PHE A 275 -7.97 -8.13 19.40
C PHE A 275 -9.22 -8.92 19.77
N ILE A 276 -9.10 -10.25 19.96
CA ILE A 276 -10.23 -11.11 20.29
C ILE A 276 -10.74 -10.79 21.72
N GLU A 277 -9.86 -10.60 22.70
CA GLU A 277 -10.24 -10.21 24.05
C GLU A 277 -10.93 -8.85 24.10
N ALA A 278 -10.58 -7.93 23.20
CA ALA A 278 -11.26 -6.67 23.05
C ALA A 278 -12.64 -6.76 22.36
N GLY A 279 -12.99 -7.91 21.78
CA GLY A 279 -14.24 -8.12 21.07
C GLY A 279 -14.18 -7.81 19.56
N ALA A 280 -12.99 -7.74 18.98
CA ALA A 280 -12.79 -7.63 17.54
C ALA A 280 -12.85 -8.99 16.83
N ILE A 281 -13.15 -8.98 15.55
CA ILE A 281 -13.08 -10.14 14.66
C ILE A 281 -11.74 -10.06 13.92
N VAL A 282 -10.94 -11.13 13.97
CA VAL A 282 -9.74 -11.27 13.15
C VAL A 282 -10.06 -12.17 11.97
N SER A 283 -9.92 -11.62 10.77
CA SER A 283 -10.19 -12.32 9.50
C SER A 283 -8.91 -12.94 8.93
N THR A 284 -9.06 -13.81 7.95
CA THR A 284 -7.96 -14.21 7.07
C THR A 284 -7.55 -13.05 6.15
N PRO A 285 -6.33 -13.08 5.58
CA PRO A 285 -5.91 -12.09 4.59
C PRO A 285 -6.91 -11.99 3.44
N THR A 286 -7.39 -10.79 3.20
CA THR A 286 -8.32 -10.50 2.09
C THR A 286 -8.40 -9.00 1.86
N CYS A 287 -8.65 -8.59 0.63
CA CYS A 287 -8.98 -7.19 0.33
C CYS A 287 -10.39 -6.80 0.80
N GLY A 288 -11.26 -7.81 1.04
CA GLY A 288 -12.53 -7.77 1.76
C GLY A 288 -13.36 -6.51 1.60
N PRO A 289 -13.51 -5.73 2.68
CA PRO A 289 -14.40 -4.57 2.70
C PRO A 289 -13.80 -3.30 2.06
N CYS A 290 -12.63 -3.39 1.44
CA CYS A 290 -12.17 -2.32 0.57
C CYS A 290 -13.03 -2.26 -0.70
#